data_f02442f76703678cfdbf9d6941d3bf1f
#
_entry.id   f02442f76703678cfdbf9d6941d3bf1f
#
_cell.length_a   1.000
_cell.length_b   1.000
_cell.length_c   1.000
_cell.angle_alpha   90.00
_cell.angle_beta   90.00
_cell.angle_gamma   90.00
#
_symmetry.space_group_name_H-M   'P 1'
#
loop_
_entity.id
_entity.type
_entity.pdbx_description
1 polymer ?
#
loop_
_entity_poly.entity_id
_entity_poly.type
_entity_poly.pdbx_seq_one_letter_code
_entity_poly.pdbx_strand_id
1 'polypeptide(L)'
;MVKISLNENVSKLKEKSKAKNTQDKYQGDWLKFIDYCKNKYNCSPLDVDDLDSAYALTANYMDWLHEDPEAKILKGSSNIPGRENVNNNPYSSTAYKASTIQRILASITYKYRVNGFQFDRKNPNISETISAIVRDEKNNKSGQARELLKADIEKIIDKIPNDNEDFRNIRDRALILIGFYSFCRRSELLGMKYEHLNFEEDGVQVLIPFSK
;
A
#
# COMPACT_ATOMS: atom_id res chain seq x y z
N MET A 1 -19.17 -6.59 -39.87
CA MET A 1 -19.05 -6.64 -38.41
C MET A 1 -19.26 -5.24 -37.88
N VAL A 2 -20.28 -5.02 -37.02
CA VAL A 2 -20.51 -3.72 -36.40
C VAL A 2 -19.59 -3.60 -35.17
N LYS A 3 -18.66 -2.63 -35.13
CA LYS A 3 -17.87 -2.31 -33.95
C LYS A 3 -18.71 -1.45 -33.02
N ILE A 4 -19.12 -2.02 -31.89
CA ILE A 4 -19.82 -1.30 -30.82
C ILE A 4 -18.76 -0.80 -29.84
N SER A 5 -18.65 0.52 -29.66
CA SER A 5 -17.80 1.14 -28.64
C SER A 5 -18.59 1.38 -27.36
N LEU A 6 -17.88 1.39 -26.22
CA LEU A 6 -18.47 1.79 -24.95
C LEU A 6 -18.89 3.26 -25.00
N ASN A 7 -20.06 3.58 -24.48
CA ASN A 7 -20.48 4.97 -24.37
C ASN A 7 -19.69 5.69 -23.23
N GLU A 8 -19.69 7.01 -23.26
CA GLU A 8 -18.92 7.84 -22.35
C GLU A 8 -19.31 7.63 -20.88
N ASN A 9 -20.59 7.36 -20.59
CA ASN A 9 -21.06 7.09 -19.23
C ASN A 9 -20.50 5.77 -18.66
N VAL A 10 -20.40 4.73 -19.48
CA VAL A 10 -19.80 3.44 -19.08
C VAL A 10 -18.30 3.61 -18.83
N SER A 11 -17.62 4.43 -19.62
CA SER A 11 -16.21 4.75 -19.43
C SER A 11 -15.99 5.49 -18.10
N LYS A 12 -16.80 6.50 -17.78
CA LYS A 12 -16.79 7.23 -16.51
C LYS A 12 -17.12 6.33 -15.30
N LEU A 13 -18.06 5.38 -15.47
CA LEU A 13 -18.37 4.39 -14.42
C LEU A 13 -17.20 3.43 -14.16
N LYS A 14 -16.48 3.01 -15.21
CA LYS A 14 -15.28 2.19 -15.06
C LYS A 14 -14.17 2.92 -14.32
N GLU A 15 -13.97 4.20 -14.57
CA GLU A 15 -13.02 5.03 -13.81
C GLU A 15 -13.41 5.10 -12.34
N LYS A 16 -14.69 5.29 -12.03
CA LYS A 16 -15.22 5.32 -10.66
C LYS A 16 -15.24 3.95 -9.97
N SER A 17 -15.03 2.85 -10.68
CA SER A 17 -15.05 1.49 -10.12
C SER A 17 -13.98 1.23 -9.06
N LYS A 18 -12.94 2.06 -9.00
CA LYS A 18 -11.87 1.99 -8.00
C LYS A 18 -11.95 3.20 -7.07
N ALA A 19 -11.73 2.96 -5.78
CA ALA A 19 -11.63 4.03 -4.79
C ALA A 19 -10.50 5.00 -5.19
N LYS A 20 -10.67 6.29 -4.96
CA LYS A 20 -9.72 7.36 -5.29
C LYS A 20 -8.29 7.03 -4.82
N ASN A 21 -8.12 6.60 -3.57
CA ASN A 21 -6.82 6.17 -3.03
C ASN A 21 -6.16 5.03 -3.82
N THR A 22 -6.95 4.15 -4.45
CA THR A 22 -6.43 3.07 -5.30
C THR A 22 -5.97 3.62 -6.64
N GLN A 23 -6.71 4.57 -7.21
CA GLN A 23 -6.34 5.23 -8.46
C GLN A 23 -5.05 6.02 -8.30
N ASP A 24 -4.93 6.82 -7.23
CA ASP A 24 -3.73 7.61 -6.92
C ASP A 24 -2.50 6.71 -6.72
N LYS A 25 -2.65 5.59 -6.00
CA LYS A 25 -1.57 4.61 -5.86
C LYS A 25 -1.19 3.95 -7.17
N TYR A 26 -2.17 3.57 -8.00
CA TYR A 26 -1.91 2.96 -9.31
C TYR A 26 -1.21 3.94 -10.25
N GLN A 27 -1.59 5.21 -10.19
CA GLN A 27 -0.91 6.26 -10.96
C GLN A 27 0.54 6.43 -10.50
N GLY A 28 0.78 6.51 -9.19
CA GLY A 28 2.13 6.64 -8.65
C GLY A 28 3.03 5.44 -8.98
N ASP A 29 2.51 4.21 -8.89
CA ASP A 29 3.25 3.01 -9.25
C ASP A 29 3.59 2.99 -10.75
N TRP A 30 2.65 3.41 -11.60
CA TRP A 30 2.84 3.47 -13.05
C TRP A 30 3.90 4.49 -13.46
N LEU A 31 3.92 5.67 -12.84
CA LEU A 31 4.95 6.69 -13.10
C LEU A 31 6.34 6.17 -12.75
N LYS A 32 6.50 5.48 -11.62
CA LYS A 32 7.77 4.85 -11.24
C LYS A 32 8.22 3.78 -12.25
N PHE A 33 7.28 3.02 -12.79
CA PHE A 33 7.59 2.04 -13.82
C PHE A 33 8.03 2.70 -15.14
N ILE A 34 7.37 3.80 -15.54
CA ILE A 34 7.80 4.61 -16.70
C ILE A 34 9.23 5.12 -16.49
N ASP A 35 9.52 5.68 -15.31
CA ASP A 35 10.86 6.22 -15.00
C ASP A 35 11.92 5.12 -15.05
N TYR A 36 11.64 3.93 -14.52
CA TYR A 36 12.50 2.77 -14.64
C TYR A 36 12.78 2.39 -16.11
N CYS A 37 11.72 2.27 -16.92
CA CYS A 37 11.87 1.92 -18.34
C CYS A 37 12.69 2.95 -19.11
N LYS A 38 12.45 4.24 -18.85
CA LYS A 38 13.24 5.33 -19.46
C LYS A 38 14.71 5.28 -19.08
N ASN A 39 14.99 5.12 -17.78
CA ASN A 39 16.37 5.15 -17.28
C ASN A 39 17.16 3.91 -17.67
N LYS A 40 16.53 2.73 -17.68
CA LYS A 40 17.22 1.46 -17.92
C LYS A 40 17.24 1.05 -19.40
N TYR A 41 16.19 1.36 -20.14
CA TYR A 41 15.98 0.89 -21.52
C TYR A 41 15.77 2.01 -22.54
N ASN A 42 15.71 3.27 -22.08
CA ASN A 42 15.41 4.44 -22.91
C ASN A 42 14.12 4.31 -23.75
N CYS A 43 13.11 3.63 -23.18
CA CYS A 43 11.80 3.42 -23.82
C CYS A 43 10.64 3.75 -22.89
N SER A 44 9.46 3.94 -23.45
CA SER A 44 8.21 3.95 -22.67
C SER A 44 7.65 2.53 -22.62
N PRO A 45 7.05 2.12 -21.48
CA PRO A 45 6.45 0.79 -21.39
C PRO A 45 5.26 0.56 -22.34
N LEU A 46 4.71 1.62 -22.96
CA LEU A 46 3.64 1.52 -23.96
C LEU A 46 4.16 1.54 -25.41
N ASP A 47 5.43 1.87 -25.62
CA ASP A 47 6.05 1.98 -26.94
C ASP A 47 6.84 0.70 -27.27
N VAL A 48 6.41 -0.44 -26.73
CA VAL A 48 7.00 -1.75 -27.03
C VAL A 48 6.32 -2.39 -28.24
N ASP A 49 7.10 -3.07 -29.06
CA ASP A 49 6.63 -3.62 -30.34
C ASP A 49 5.67 -4.81 -30.16
N ASP A 50 5.83 -5.54 -29.07
CA ASP A 50 5.05 -6.75 -28.79
C ASP A 50 4.74 -6.93 -27.30
N LEU A 51 3.87 -7.89 -27.01
CA LEU A 51 3.42 -8.21 -25.68
C LEU A 51 4.51 -8.92 -24.85
N ASP A 52 5.41 -9.65 -25.50
CA ASP A 52 6.51 -10.36 -24.83
C ASP A 52 7.52 -9.36 -24.28
N SER A 53 7.80 -8.29 -25.01
CA SER A 53 8.61 -7.15 -24.52
C SER A 53 7.96 -6.46 -23.30
N ALA A 54 6.63 -6.32 -23.29
CA ALA A 54 5.92 -5.78 -22.14
C ALA A 54 6.04 -6.71 -20.89
N TYR A 55 5.98 -8.02 -21.08
CA TYR A 55 6.21 -9.00 -20.01
C TYR A 55 7.65 -8.95 -19.52
N ALA A 56 8.63 -8.90 -20.42
CA ALA A 56 10.04 -8.84 -20.06
C ALA A 56 10.36 -7.57 -19.26
N LEU A 57 9.91 -6.40 -19.70
CA LEU A 57 10.07 -5.14 -18.96
C LEU A 57 9.46 -5.22 -17.55
N THR A 58 8.26 -5.81 -17.45
CA THR A 58 7.57 -5.94 -16.16
C THR A 58 8.30 -6.92 -15.23
N ALA A 59 8.76 -8.07 -15.73
CA ALA A 59 9.52 -9.05 -14.96
C ALA A 59 10.84 -8.45 -14.45
N ASN A 60 11.59 -7.79 -15.33
CA ASN A 60 12.84 -7.10 -14.97
C ASN A 60 12.62 -5.99 -13.94
N TYR A 61 11.51 -5.26 -14.02
CA TYR A 61 11.15 -4.26 -13.01
C TYR A 61 10.84 -4.90 -11.65
N MET A 62 10.14 -6.03 -11.62
CA MET A 62 9.86 -6.74 -10.37
C MET A 62 11.14 -7.27 -9.71
N ASP A 63 12.07 -7.82 -10.49
CA ASP A 63 13.38 -8.25 -10.05
C ASP A 63 14.18 -7.06 -9.49
N TRP A 64 14.24 -5.96 -10.24
CA TRP A 64 14.89 -4.73 -9.79
C TRP A 64 14.33 -4.20 -8.46
N LEU A 65 13.01 -4.22 -8.29
CA LEU A 65 12.37 -3.84 -7.02
C LEU A 65 12.74 -4.77 -5.87
N HIS A 66 13.04 -6.04 -6.17
CA HIS A 66 13.37 -7.05 -5.17
C HIS A 66 14.84 -6.98 -4.76
N GLU A 67 15.76 -6.87 -5.71
CA GLU A 67 17.19 -7.05 -5.47
C GLU A 67 17.97 -5.74 -5.39
N ASP A 68 17.61 -4.72 -6.18
CA ASP A 68 18.48 -3.57 -6.42
C ASP A 68 18.51 -2.60 -5.24
N PRO A 69 19.69 -2.19 -4.76
CA PRO A 69 19.83 -1.16 -3.75
C PRO A 69 19.24 0.20 -4.15
N GLU A 70 19.24 0.57 -5.43
CA GLU A 70 18.65 1.83 -5.91
C GLU A 70 17.14 1.85 -5.75
N ALA A 71 16.45 0.71 -5.93
CA ALA A 71 15.03 0.59 -5.65
C ALA A 71 14.68 0.88 -4.18
N LYS A 72 15.63 0.63 -3.27
CA LYS A 72 15.50 0.91 -1.83
C LYS A 72 15.47 2.42 -1.53
N ILE A 73 16.23 3.22 -2.27
CA ILE A 73 16.30 4.68 -2.13
C ILE A 73 14.95 5.30 -2.49
N LEU A 74 14.29 4.82 -3.54
CA LEU A 74 12.96 5.27 -3.93
C LEU A 74 11.88 5.02 -2.86
N LYS A 75 12.06 4.00 -2.02
CA LYS A 75 11.18 3.70 -0.89
C LYS A 75 11.29 4.73 0.24
N GLY A 76 12.48 5.32 0.43
CA GLY A 76 12.74 6.32 1.47
C GLY A 76 12.31 7.73 1.13
N SER A 77 12.00 8.01 -0.13
CA SER A 77 11.63 9.34 -0.63
C SER A 77 10.15 9.67 -0.39
N SER A 78 9.68 9.59 0.85
CA SER A 78 8.50 10.35 1.23
C SER A 78 8.97 11.75 1.62
N ASN A 79 8.84 12.71 0.71
CA ASN A 79 9.05 14.14 0.93
C ASN A 79 7.99 14.70 1.90
N ILE A 80 7.97 14.23 3.13
CA ILE A 80 7.21 14.86 4.21
C ILE A 80 8.22 15.76 4.93
N PRO A 81 8.06 17.10 4.84
CA PRO A 81 8.93 18.03 5.57
C PRO A 81 8.88 17.69 7.07
N GLY A 82 10.05 17.54 7.71
CA GLY A 82 10.16 17.23 9.14
C GLY A 82 10.20 15.76 9.52
N ARG A 83 10.14 14.80 8.58
CA ARG A 83 10.55 13.43 8.81
C ARG A 83 11.95 13.22 8.25
N GLU A 84 12.94 13.47 9.07
CA GLU A 84 14.26 12.90 8.83
C GLU A 84 14.09 11.37 8.69
N ASN A 85 14.76 10.83 7.66
CA ASN A 85 14.70 9.40 7.36
C ASN A 85 15.09 8.56 8.58
N VAL A 86 14.12 8.11 9.35
CA VAL A 86 14.30 7.15 10.46
C VAL A 86 14.57 5.73 9.91
N ASN A 87 14.88 5.61 8.63
CA ASN A 87 15.21 4.35 7.97
C ASN A 87 16.69 3.94 8.08
N ASN A 88 17.41 4.48 9.07
CA ASN A 88 18.68 3.89 9.53
C ASN A 88 18.43 2.66 10.42
N ASN A 89 17.39 1.87 10.13
CA ASN A 89 17.30 0.54 10.71
C ASN A 89 18.26 -0.38 9.92
N PRO A 90 19.41 -0.76 10.50
CA PRO A 90 20.37 -1.63 9.84
C PRO A 90 19.79 -3.02 9.50
N TYR A 91 18.62 -3.34 10.04
CA TYR A 91 17.87 -4.57 9.75
C TYR A 91 16.81 -4.39 8.64
N SER A 92 16.67 -3.20 8.07
CA SER A 92 15.85 -2.95 6.88
C SER A 92 16.67 -3.28 5.63
N SER A 93 17.16 -4.49 5.55
CA SER A 93 18.03 -4.98 4.46
C SER A 93 17.26 -5.23 3.18
N THR A 94 16.06 -4.75 2.99
CA THR A 94 15.28 -5.33 1.93
C THR A 94 14.65 -4.32 1.00
N ALA A 95 14.84 -4.58 -0.22
CA ALA A 95 13.97 -4.42 -1.34
C ALA A 95 12.48 -4.41 -0.95
N TYR A 96 11.61 -4.13 -1.87
CA TYR A 96 10.18 -4.18 -1.61
C TYR A 96 9.73 -5.59 -1.24
N LYS A 97 8.84 -5.70 -0.23
CA LYS A 97 8.23 -7.00 0.13
C LYS A 97 7.44 -7.56 -1.06
N ALA A 98 7.40 -8.89 -1.18
CA ALA A 98 6.65 -9.59 -2.21
C ALA A 98 5.20 -9.11 -2.34
N SER A 99 4.52 -8.85 -1.21
CA SER A 99 3.15 -8.31 -1.20
C SER A 99 3.05 -6.91 -1.83
N THR A 100 4.07 -6.08 -1.66
CA THR A 100 4.15 -4.75 -2.29
C THR A 100 4.39 -4.88 -3.78
N ILE A 101 5.29 -5.77 -4.20
CA ILE A 101 5.58 -6.05 -5.63
C ILE A 101 4.32 -6.59 -6.32
N GLN A 102 3.59 -7.52 -5.69
CA GLN A 102 2.31 -8.03 -6.22
C GLN A 102 1.26 -6.93 -6.40
N ARG A 103 1.20 -5.96 -5.48
CA ARG A 103 0.32 -4.79 -5.60
C ARG A 103 0.76 -3.89 -6.75
N ILE A 104 2.06 -3.63 -6.90
CA ILE A 104 2.62 -2.85 -8.02
C ILE A 104 2.32 -3.55 -9.35
N LEU A 105 2.50 -4.86 -9.43
CA LEU A 105 2.11 -5.65 -10.60
C LEU A 105 0.62 -5.49 -10.94
N ALA A 106 -0.26 -5.43 -9.93
CA ALA A 106 -1.68 -5.18 -10.18
C ALA A 106 -1.94 -3.82 -10.81
N SER A 107 -1.19 -2.78 -10.42
CA SER A 107 -1.30 -1.45 -11.02
C SER A 107 -0.76 -1.42 -12.46
N ILE A 108 0.38 -2.05 -12.73
CA ILE A 108 0.97 -2.18 -14.08
C ILE A 108 0.01 -2.94 -15.01
N THR A 109 -0.50 -4.09 -14.57
CA THR A 109 -1.49 -4.88 -15.32
C THR A 109 -2.73 -4.05 -15.68
N TYR A 110 -3.24 -3.27 -14.71
CA TYR A 110 -4.38 -2.40 -14.94
C TYR A 110 -4.07 -1.34 -16.00
N LYS A 111 -2.92 -0.70 -15.92
CA LYS A 111 -2.50 0.33 -16.87
C LYS A 111 -2.29 -0.22 -18.29
N TYR A 112 -1.65 -1.36 -18.44
CA TYR A 112 -1.53 -2.02 -19.74
C TYR A 112 -2.91 -2.31 -20.34
N ARG A 113 -3.83 -2.90 -19.57
CA ARG A 113 -5.18 -3.23 -20.04
C ARG A 113 -6.01 -2.01 -20.45
N VAL A 114 -5.91 -0.90 -19.70
CA VAL A 114 -6.58 0.36 -20.05
C VAL A 114 -6.03 0.93 -21.36
N ASN A 115 -4.74 0.71 -21.66
CA ASN A 115 -4.11 1.14 -22.89
C ASN A 115 -4.21 0.09 -24.03
N GLY A 116 -5.08 -0.91 -23.88
CA GLY A 116 -5.43 -1.84 -24.96
C GLY A 116 -4.55 -3.10 -25.05
N PHE A 117 -3.56 -3.26 -24.19
CA PHE A 117 -2.75 -4.47 -24.11
C PHE A 117 -3.52 -5.61 -23.44
N GLN A 118 -3.49 -6.81 -24.03
CA GLN A 118 -4.05 -8.03 -23.42
C GLN A 118 -3.07 -8.64 -22.40
N PHE A 119 -2.60 -7.83 -21.44
CA PHE A 119 -1.62 -8.23 -20.45
C PHE A 119 -2.21 -9.24 -19.46
N ASP A 120 -1.64 -10.45 -19.43
CA ASP A 120 -2.06 -11.53 -18.52
C ASP A 120 -0.99 -11.79 -17.44
N ARG A 121 -1.40 -11.72 -16.18
CA ARG A 121 -0.54 -12.02 -15.03
C ARG A 121 -0.13 -13.49 -14.91
N LYS A 122 -0.81 -14.39 -15.65
CA LYS A 122 -0.50 -15.82 -15.69
C LYS A 122 0.61 -16.15 -16.68
N ASN A 123 1.08 -15.17 -17.46
CA ASN A 123 2.23 -15.37 -18.34
C ASN A 123 3.40 -15.95 -17.53
N PRO A 124 4.14 -16.97 -18.01
CA PRO A 124 5.23 -17.62 -17.27
C PRO A 124 6.27 -16.63 -16.76
N ASN A 125 6.70 -15.67 -17.57
CA ASN A 125 7.69 -14.65 -17.17
C ASN A 125 7.25 -13.86 -15.93
N ILE A 126 5.95 -13.61 -15.77
CA ILE A 126 5.41 -12.88 -14.62
C ILE A 126 5.19 -13.81 -13.43
N SER A 127 4.52 -14.95 -13.67
CA SER A 127 4.10 -15.86 -12.59
C SER A 127 5.29 -16.54 -11.92
N GLU A 128 6.31 -16.91 -12.68
CA GLU A 128 7.53 -17.53 -12.16
C GLU A 128 8.38 -16.53 -11.39
N THR A 129 8.57 -15.30 -11.92
CA THR A 129 9.29 -14.23 -11.23
C THR A 129 8.63 -13.92 -9.87
N ILE A 130 7.30 -13.76 -9.82
CA ILE A 130 6.60 -13.53 -8.55
C ILE A 130 6.75 -14.72 -7.59
N SER A 131 6.69 -15.94 -8.12
CA SER A 131 6.83 -17.14 -7.31
C SER A 131 8.24 -17.27 -6.71
N ALA A 132 9.26 -16.89 -7.46
CA ALA A 132 10.65 -16.85 -6.99
C ALA A 132 10.82 -15.81 -5.87
N ILE A 133 10.33 -14.57 -6.07
CA ILE A 133 10.35 -13.49 -5.07
C ILE A 133 9.65 -13.91 -3.77
N VAL A 134 8.45 -14.50 -3.87
CA VAL A 134 7.71 -14.98 -2.70
C VAL A 134 8.46 -16.10 -1.97
N ARG A 135 9.11 -16.98 -2.69
CA ARG A 135 9.91 -18.07 -2.10
C ARG A 135 11.13 -17.53 -1.37
N ASP A 136 11.83 -16.59 -1.96
CA ASP A 136 12.99 -15.96 -1.36
C ASP A 136 12.60 -15.20 -0.08
N GLU A 137 11.53 -14.40 -0.08
CA GLU A 137 11.04 -13.73 1.12
C GLU A 137 10.65 -14.71 2.23
N LYS A 138 10.08 -15.88 1.89
CA LYS A 138 9.75 -16.92 2.88
C LYS A 138 10.99 -17.52 3.54
N ASN A 139 12.07 -17.66 2.80
CA ASN A 139 13.35 -18.17 3.32
C ASN A 139 14.03 -17.14 4.22
N ASN A 140 13.81 -15.85 3.97
CA ASN A 140 14.37 -14.71 4.70
C ASN A 140 13.40 -14.13 5.75
N LYS A 141 12.57 -14.95 6.39
CA LYS A 141 11.51 -14.50 7.34
C LYS A 141 12.05 -13.57 8.42
N SER A 142 11.66 -12.32 8.39
CA SER A 142 11.58 -11.48 9.59
C SER A 142 10.39 -11.97 10.42
N GLY A 143 10.60 -12.22 11.71
CA GLY A 143 9.58 -12.77 12.60
C GLY A 143 8.24 -12.02 12.52
N GLN A 144 7.15 -12.77 12.62
CA GLN A 144 5.82 -12.19 12.73
C GLN A 144 5.75 -11.31 13.99
N ALA A 145 5.20 -10.11 13.89
CA ALA A 145 4.99 -9.26 15.05
C ALA A 145 4.12 -10.00 16.08
N ARG A 146 4.52 -9.92 17.35
CA ARG A 146 3.74 -10.49 18.47
C ARG A 146 2.41 -9.73 18.57
N GLU A 147 1.35 -10.44 18.90
CA GLU A 147 0.07 -9.84 19.27
C GLU A 147 0.23 -8.93 20.50
N LEU A 148 -0.54 -7.85 20.55
CA LEU A 148 -0.64 -6.98 21.72
C LEU A 148 -1.74 -7.51 22.63
N LEU A 149 -1.38 -7.82 23.88
CA LEU A 149 -2.30 -8.23 24.92
C LEU A 149 -2.78 -7.00 25.72
N LYS A 150 -3.88 -7.16 26.46
CA LYS A 150 -4.41 -6.13 27.36
C LYS A 150 -3.33 -5.57 28.29
N ALA A 151 -2.52 -6.46 28.90
CA ALA A 151 -1.42 -6.06 29.77
C ALA A 151 -0.34 -5.22 29.07
N ASP A 152 -0.13 -5.40 27.77
CA ASP A 152 0.80 -4.56 27.00
C ASP A 152 0.21 -3.16 26.77
N ILE A 153 -1.09 -3.06 26.53
CA ILE A 153 -1.80 -1.77 26.41
C ILE A 153 -1.76 -1.00 27.72
N GLU A 154 -2.03 -1.65 28.85
CA GLU A 154 -1.94 -1.04 30.19
C GLU A 154 -0.54 -0.44 30.40
N LYS A 155 0.53 -1.21 30.14
CA LYS A 155 1.91 -0.71 30.23
C LYS A 155 2.22 0.46 29.29
N ILE A 156 1.61 0.50 28.09
CA ILE A 156 1.78 1.62 27.17
C ILE A 156 1.08 2.86 27.71
N ILE A 157 -0.15 2.70 28.19
CA ILE A 157 -0.94 3.80 28.77
C ILE A 157 -0.26 4.39 30.02
N ASP A 158 0.31 3.56 30.89
CA ASP A 158 1.01 4.00 32.10
C ASP A 158 2.27 4.84 31.79
N LYS A 159 2.85 4.65 30.60
CA LYS A 159 4.01 5.44 30.15
C LYS A 159 3.64 6.79 29.54
N ILE A 160 2.39 7.00 29.15
CA ILE A 160 1.92 8.29 28.67
C ILE A 160 1.58 9.15 29.90
N PRO A 161 2.20 10.32 30.08
CA PRO A 161 1.93 11.17 31.23
C PRO A 161 0.43 11.41 31.43
N ASN A 162 -0.03 11.29 32.67
CA ASN A 162 -1.42 11.58 33.02
C ASN A 162 -1.56 13.08 33.32
N ASP A 163 -1.14 13.88 32.36
CA ASP A 163 -1.21 15.33 32.40
C ASP A 163 -2.44 15.81 31.64
N ASN A 164 -3.40 16.33 32.37
CA ASN A 164 -4.64 16.87 31.82
C ASN A 164 -4.44 18.22 31.11
N GLU A 165 -3.25 18.81 31.20
CA GLU A 165 -2.92 20.06 30.54
C GLU A 165 -2.38 19.83 29.11
N ASP A 166 -1.78 18.66 28.81
CA ASP A 166 -1.35 18.30 27.46
C ASP A 166 -2.40 17.48 26.72
N PHE A 167 -3.16 18.15 25.87
CA PHE A 167 -4.16 17.53 24.99
C PHE A 167 -3.61 16.40 24.10
N ARG A 168 -2.29 16.37 23.82
CA ARG A 168 -1.68 15.28 23.04
C ARG A 168 -1.67 13.98 23.85
N ASN A 169 -1.33 14.05 25.14
CA ASN A 169 -1.33 12.90 26.02
C ASN A 169 -2.75 12.33 26.19
N ILE A 170 -3.73 13.19 26.39
CA ILE A 170 -5.15 12.80 26.49
C ILE A 170 -5.61 12.13 25.19
N ARG A 171 -5.35 12.76 24.06
CA ARG A 171 -5.70 12.24 22.73
C ARG A 171 -5.04 10.88 22.48
N ASP A 172 -3.76 10.74 22.73
CA ASP A 172 -3.00 9.52 22.43
C ASP A 172 -3.47 8.35 23.32
N ARG A 173 -3.76 8.59 24.59
CA ARG A 173 -4.40 7.61 25.48
C ARG A 173 -5.76 7.18 24.93
N ALA A 174 -6.62 8.13 24.57
CA ALA A 174 -7.94 7.85 24.00
C ALA A 174 -7.87 7.05 22.71
N LEU A 175 -6.97 7.41 21.77
CA LEU A 175 -6.78 6.71 20.51
C LEU A 175 -6.32 5.27 20.72
N ILE A 176 -5.40 5.02 21.67
CA ILE A 176 -4.91 3.67 21.97
C ILE A 176 -6.03 2.82 22.58
N LEU A 177 -6.75 3.36 23.56
CA LEU A 177 -7.82 2.62 24.24
C LEU A 177 -8.98 2.32 23.29
N ILE A 178 -9.51 3.33 22.61
CA ILE A 178 -10.61 3.12 21.66
C ILE A 178 -10.16 2.18 20.53
N GLY A 179 -8.98 2.40 19.96
CA GLY A 179 -8.46 1.56 18.88
C GLY A 179 -8.30 0.10 19.27
N PHE A 180 -7.84 -0.18 20.48
CA PHE A 180 -7.65 -1.54 20.97
C PHE A 180 -8.99 -2.23 21.28
N TYR A 181 -9.88 -1.59 22.03
CA TYR A 181 -11.12 -2.22 22.46
C TYR A 181 -12.21 -2.27 21.39
N SER A 182 -12.23 -1.31 20.44
CA SER A 182 -13.22 -1.31 19.35
C SER A 182 -12.76 -2.07 18.10
N PHE A 183 -11.48 -2.48 18.03
CA PHE A 183 -10.87 -3.08 16.83
C PHE A 183 -11.07 -2.26 15.55
N CYS A 184 -11.25 -0.95 15.68
CA CYS A 184 -11.45 -0.04 14.56
C CYS A 184 -10.23 0.02 13.65
N ARG A 185 -10.49 0.10 12.34
CA ARG A 185 -9.43 0.44 11.39
C ARG A 185 -8.94 1.86 11.65
N ARG A 186 -7.67 2.13 11.31
CA ARG A 186 -7.10 3.48 11.47
C ARG A 186 -7.98 4.57 10.85
N SER A 187 -8.57 4.34 9.67
CA SER A 187 -9.42 5.31 8.99
C SER A 187 -10.74 5.55 9.73
N GLU A 188 -11.30 4.53 10.37
CA GLU A 188 -12.51 4.60 11.18
C GLU A 188 -12.23 5.38 12.48
N LEU A 189 -11.13 5.05 13.13
CA LEU A 189 -10.69 5.74 14.35
C LEU A 189 -10.43 7.24 14.11
N LEU A 190 -9.74 7.60 13.01
CA LEU A 190 -9.47 9.00 12.68
C LEU A 190 -10.70 9.78 12.19
N GLY A 191 -11.72 9.09 11.70
CA GLY A 191 -13.00 9.67 11.31
C GLY A 191 -14.00 9.79 12.46
N MET A 192 -13.65 9.31 13.65
CA MET A 192 -14.52 9.33 14.82
C MET A 192 -14.67 10.74 15.35
N LYS A 193 -15.90 11.10 15.70
CA LYS A 193 -16.26 12.38 16.32
C LYS A 193 -16.90 12.13 17.67
N TYR A 194 -16.97 13.15 18.52
CA TYR A 194 -17.60 13.08 19.82
C TYR A 194 -19.07 12.61 19.73
N GLU A 195 -19.80 13.06 18.72
CA GLU A 195 -21.20 12.68 18.45
C GLU A 195 -21.39 11.16 18.16
N HIS A 196 -20.30 10.44 17.89
CA HIS A 196 -20.30 9.00 17.66
C HIS A 196 -20.05 8.19 18.94
N LEU A 197 -19.88 8.86 20.08
CA LEU A 197 -19.61 8.25 21.39
C LEU A 197 -20.83 8.48 22.29
N ASN A 198 -21.43 7.39 22.78
CA ASN A 198 -22.45 7.43 23.79
C ASN A 198 -21.85 6.85 25.10
N PHE A 199 -21.78 7.70 26.14
CA PHE A 199 -21.22 7.30 27.42
C PHE A 199 -22.35 6.73 28.30
N GLU A 200 -22.17 5.50 28.78
CA GLU A 200 -23.07 4.76 29.64
C GLU A 200 -22.38 4.46 30.98
N GLU A 201 -23.15 4.01 31.98
CA GLU A 201 -22.59 3.69 33.31
C GLU A 201 -21.50 2.60 33.23
N ASP A 202 -21.68 1.61 32.35
CA ASP A 202 -20.80 0.46 32.21
C ASP A 202 -19.78 0.59 31.07
N GLY A 203 -19.76 1.70 30.32
CA GLY A 203 -18.83 1.86 29.22
C GLY A 203 -19.15 2.93 28.20
N VAL A 204 -18.63 2.77 27.00
CA VAL A 204 -18.83 3.69 25.89
C VAL A 204 -19.31 2.92 24.67
N GLN A 205 -20.49 3.25 24.16
CA GLN A 205 -20.93 2.78 22.84
C GLN A 205 -20.27 3.61 21.76
N VAL A 206 -19.68 2.95 20.78
CA VAL A 206 -18.98 3.58 19.67
C VAL A 206 -19.72 3.32 18.37
N LEU A 207 -20.26 4.36 17.75
CA LEU A 207 -20.85 4.29 16.42
C LEU A 207 -19.77 4.44 15.36
N ILE A 208 -19.62 3.45 14.47
CA ILE A 208 -18.71 3.50 13.33
C ILE A 208 -19.55 3.84 12.09
N PRO A 209 -19.58 5.12 11.65
CA PRO A 209 -20.52 5.56 10.61
C PRO A 209 -20.18 5.04 9.21
N PHE A 210 -18.93 4.66 8.96
CA PHE A 210 -18.46 4.19 7.66
C PHE A 210 -17.48 3.02 7.84
N SER A 211 -17.98 1.80 7.90
CA SER A 211 -17.19 0.59 7.73
C SER A 211 -17.19 0.15 6.26
N LYS A 212 -16.02 -0.25 5.74
CA LYS A 212 -15.89 -0.79 4.37
C LYS A 212 -16.29 -2.25 4.35
#